data_83cb382a20eef5a8b48ccda31c75a6ee
#
_entry.id   83cb382a20eef5a8b48ccda31c75a6ee
#
_cell.length_a   1.000
_cell.length_b   1.000
_cell.length_c   1.000
_cell.angle_alpha   90.00
_cell.angle_beta   90.00
_cell.angle_gamma   90.00
#
_symmetry.space_group_name_H-M   'P 1'
#
loop_
_entity.id
_entity.type
_entity.pdbx_description
1 polymer ?
#
loop_
_entity_poly.entity_id
_entity_poly.type
_entity_poly.pdbx_seq_one_letter_code
_entity_poly.pdbx_strand_id
1 'polypeptide(L)'
;KEENIKKKSRELAISLNLKMKISDVEYQGDGSKATFYYTAAGRVDFRQLIRDMAREFNTRIEMKQIGLREEASRLGGIGSCGRELCCSTWLTDFRSVTTSAARYQQLSLNPQKLAGQCGKLKCCLNYELDFYQEALKDFPKSNTKLLTEKGLAYCQKIDIFKKTLWFVYKNDSINWHKISEENVKKMLKINQSGEKIDNLEDYTISEITGDVNFENVVGQDSLTRFDKKKKKRKFSKRI
;
A
#
# COMPACT_ATOMS: atom_id res chain seq x y z
N LYS A 1 6.15 35.03 5.64
CA LYS A 1 6.81 35.32 6.93
C LYS A 1 7.26 34.00 7.59
N GLU A 2 6.40 33.02 7.75
CA GLU A 2 6.68 31.74 8.41
C GLU A 2 7.80 30.95 7.73
N GLU A 3 7.86 30.94 6.41
CA GLU A 3 8.87 30.20 5.64
C GLU A 3 10.30 30.75 5.89
N ASN A 4 10.45 32.08 5.99
CA ASN A 4 11.74 32.69 6.31
C ASN A 4 12.18 32.37 7.75
N ILE A 5 11.23 32.36 8.68
CA ILE A 5 11.46 32.00 10.07
C ILE A 5 11.84 30.53 10.20
N LYS A 6 11.18 29.66 9.45
CA LYS A 6 11.52 28.26 9.36
C LYS A 6 12.93 28.00 8.84
N LYS A 7 13.40 28.78 7.84
CA LYS A 7 14.78 28.69 7.35
C LYS A 7 15.77 29.10 8.41
N LYS A 8 15.60 30.32 8.99
CA LYS A 8 16.46 30.82 10.04
C LYS A 8 16.55 29.90 11.27
N SER A 9 15.41 29.35 11.71
CA SER A 9 15.39 28.42 12.84
C SER A 9 16.12 27.10 12.54
N ARG A 10 16.08 26.62 11.28
CA ARG A 10 16.89 25.47 10.84
C ARG A 10 18.39 25.77 10.87
N GLU A 11 18.78 26.96 10.40
CA GLU A 11 20.19 27.42 10.44
C GLU A 11 20.71 27.50 11.88
N LEU A 12 19.90 28.03 12.81
CA LEU A 12 20.22 28.05 14.24
C LEU A 12 20.34 26.65 14.84
N ALA A 13 19.44 25.75 14.49
CA ALA A 13 19.51 24.37 14.97
C ALA A 13 20.75 23.62 14.45
N ILE A 14 21.15 23.87 13.20
CA ILE A 14 22.37 23.34 12.60
C ILE A 14 23.62 23.93 13.26
N SER A 15 23.68 25.25 13.50
CA SER A 15 24.81 25.90 14.15
C SER A 15 25.06 25.37 15.57
N LEU A 16 23.99 24.97 16.28
CA LEU A 16 24.06 24.34 17.59
C LEU A 16 24.28 22.82 17.53
N ASN A 17 24.47 22.27 16.32
CA ASN A 17 24.70 20.82 16.07
C ASN A 17 23.62 19.89 16.69
N LEU A 18 22.36 20.35 16.68
CA LEU A 18 21.25 19.59 17.25
C LEU A 18 20.75 18.54 16.28
N LYS A 19 20.60 17.29 16.74
CA LYS A 19 20.07 16.16 15.95
C LYS A 19 18.54 16.21 15.87
N MET A 20 18.01 17.27 15.26
CA MET A 20 16.58 17.48 15.08
C MET A 20 16.30 18.18 13.75
N LYS A 21 15.08 18.03 13.26
CA LYS A 21 14.61 18.72 12.05
C LYS A 21 13.39 19.56 12.40
N ILE A 22 13.43 20.85 12.16
CA ILE A 22 12.26 21.72 12.26
C ILE A 22 11.44 21.55 11.00
N SER A 23 10.23 21.06 11.17
CA SER A 23 9.33 20.68 10.07
C SER A 23 8.40 21.81 9.70
N ASP A 24 7.82 22.47 10.70
CA ASP A 24 6.86 23.54 10.49
C ASP A 24 6.85 24.59 11.61
N VAL A 25 6.24 25.75 11.34
CA VAL A 25 6.12 26.86 12.29
C VAL A 25 4.72 27.47 12.16
N GLU A 26 4.03 27.59 13.25
CA GLU A 26 2.72 28.23 13.32
C GLU A 26 2.74 29.41 14.30
N TYR A 27 2.24 30.56 13.88
CA TYR A 27 2.04 31.71 14.73
C TYR A 27 0.63 31.75 15.26
N GLN A 28 0.49 32.10 16.53
CA GLN A 28 -0.82 32.45 17.07
C GLN A 28 -1.35 33.70 16.37
N GLY A 29 -2.66 33.85 16.20
CA GLY A 29 -3.24 34.94 15.43
C GLY A 29 -2.88 36.35 15.89
N ASP A 30 -2.55 36.54 17.18
CA ASP A 30 -2.03 37.80 17.75
C ASP A 30 -0.52 38.00 17.56
N GLY A 31 0.19 37.01 17.05
CA GLY A 31 1.63 37.03 16.83
C GLY A 31 2.49 36.94 18.11
N SER A 32 1.89 36.79 19.29
CA SER A 32 2.59 36.77 20.57
C SER A 32 3.37 35.47 20.81
N LYS A 33 2.96 34.38 20.18
CA LYS A 33 3.51 33.05 20.37
C LYS A 33 3.72 32.37 19.03
N ALA A 34 4.86 31.66 18.89
CA ALA A 34 5.17 30.80 17.76
C ALA A 34 5.43 29.38 18.24
N THR A 35 4.73 28.42 17.63
CA THR A 35 4.91 26.98 17.89
C THR A 35 5.74 26.37 16.77
N PHE A 36 6.88 25.80 17.14
CA PHE A 36 7.79 25.12 16.21
C PHE A 36 7.62 23.62 16.32
N TYR A 37 7.22 22.99 15.23
CA TYR A 37 7.06 21.55 15.13
C TYR A 37 8.36 20.93 14.67
N TYR A 38 8.85 19.95 15.41
CA TYR A 38 10.11 19.29 15.08
C TYR A 38 10.01 17.77 15.18
N THR A 39 10.86 17.11 14.42
CA THR A 39 11.08 15.66 14.48
C THR A 39 12.49 15.37 14.97
N ALA A 40 12.62 14.37 15.85
CA ALA A 40 13.90 13.91 16.35
C ALA A 40 13.81 12.41 16.68
N ALA A 41 14.94 11.70 16.53
CA ALA A 41 15.02 10.27 16.85
C ALA A 41 15.09 9.99 18.36
N GLY A 42 15.52 10.96 19.15
CA GLY A 42 15.66 10.88 20.58
C GLY A 42 15.43 12.22 21.29
N ARG A 43 15.73 12.26 22.56
CA ARG A 43 15.63 13.50 23.37
C ARG A 43 16.70 14.49 22.96
N VAL A 44 16.30 15.72 22.67
CA VAL A 44 17.19 16.83 22.28
C VAL A 44 17.12 17.92 23.34
N ASP A 45 18.28 18.46 23.73
CA ASP A 45 18.34 19.65 24.58
C ASP A 45 18.37 20.92 23.68
N PHE A 46 17.23 21.56 23.62
CA PHE A 46 17.01 22.75 22.80
C PHE A 46 16.94 24.07 23.62
N ARG A 47 17.42 24.08 24.87
CA ARG A 47 17.34 25.28 25.74
C ARG A 47 18.04 26.50 25.15
N GLN A 48 19.24 26.27 24.57
CA GLN A 48 19.97 27.34 23.90
C GLN A 48 19.28 27.80 22.63
N LEU A 49 18.78 26.85 21.84
CA LEU A 49 18.02 27.14 20.61
C LEU A 49 16.80 28.04 20.91
N ILE A 50 16.04 27.75 21.95
CA ILE A 50 14.87 28.56 22.34
C ILE A 50 15.30 30.01 22.68
N ARG A 51 16.41 30.17 23.40
CA ARG A 51 16.93 31.52 23.76
C ARG A 51 17.30 32.32 22.51
N ASP A 52 18.01 31.69 21.59
CA ASP A 52 18.48 32.34 20.37
C ASP A 52 17.30 32.67 19.44
N MET A 53 16.35 31.75 19.27
CA MET A 53 15.13 31.99 18.52
C MET A 53 14.25 33.08 19.15
N ALA A 54 14.13 33.14 20.48
CA ALA A 54 13.33 34.13 21.16
C ALA A 54 13.92 35.54 20.96
N ARG A 55 15.29 35.67 20.95
CA ARG A 55 15.98 36.93 20.64
C ARG A 55 15.79 37.33 19.18
N GLU A 56 15.94 36.39 18.24
CA GLU A 56 15.86 36.68 16.81
C GLU A 56 14.44 37.04 16.35
N PHE A 57 13.43 36.35 16.89
CA PHE A 57 12.04 36.50 16.43
C PHE A 57 11.20 37.40 17.34
N ASN A 58 11.74 37.80 18.50
CA ASN A 58 11.07 38.61 19.50
C ASN A 58 9.67 38.12 19.86
N THR A 59 9.53 36.79 20.01
CA THR A 59 8.25 36.10 20.20
C THR A 59 8.41 34.97 21.22
N ARG A 60 7.37 34.62 21.93
CA ARG A 60 7.38 33.43 22.83
C ARG A 60 7.46 32.14 22.00
N ILE A 61 8.51 31.36 22.24
CA ILE A 61 8.77 30.14 21.49
C ILE A 61 8.20 28.91 22.23
N GLU A 62 7.43 28.09 21.55
CA GLU A 62 7.01 26.78 22.01
C GLU A 62 7.54 25.71 21.06
N MET A 63 8.11 24.64 21.62
CA MET A 63 8.64 23.51 20.83
C MET A 63 7.73 22.31 21.00
N LYS A 64 7.21 21.77 19.90
CA LYS A 64 6.35 20.57 19.88
C LYS A 64 6.98 19.49 19.04
N GLN A 65 7.29 18.35 19.68
CA GLN A 65 7.74 17.18 18.95
C GLN A 65 6.58 16.49 18.24
N ILE A 66 6.76 16.20 16.98
CA ILE A 66 5.78 15.50 16.16
C ILE A 66 6.35 14.19 15.59
N GLY A 67 5.47 13.24 15.28
CA GLY A 67 5.86 12.01 14.64
C GLY A 67 6.07 12.18 13.13
N LEU A 68 6.86 11.28 12.51
CA LEU A 68 7.16 11.33 11.07
C LEU A 68 5.89 11.34 10.18
N ARG A 69 4.81 10.65 10.62
CA ARG A 69 3.54 10.65 9.88
C ARG A 69 2.80 11.97 10.01
N GLU A 70 2.84 12.58 11.18
CA GLU A 70 2.28 13.91 11.42
C GLU A 70 3.05 14.97 10.64
N GLU A 71 4.38 14.84 10.56
CA GLU A 71 5.19 15.70 9.68
C GLU A 71 4.75 15.56 8.21
N ALA A 72 4.61 14.32 7.71
CA ALA A 72 4.16 14.09 6.35
C ALA A 72 2.73 14.60 6.09
N SER A 73 1.86 14.54 7.09
CA SER A 73 0.50 15.08 7.04
C SER A 73 0.49 16.60 6.84
N ARG A 74 1.37 17.31 7.55
CA ARG A 74 1.50 18.78 7.44
C ARG A 74 2.13 19.23 6.12
N LEU A 75 3.12 18.48 5.64
CA LEU A 75 3.79 18.78 4.38
C LEU A 75 2.91 18.46 3.16
N GLY A 76 2.00 17.50 3.29
CA GLY A 76 1.18 17.01 2.18
C GLY A 76 2.00 16.21 1.16
N GLY A 77 1.41 15.96 0.01
CA GLY A 77 2.04 15.28 -1.11
C GLY A 77 1.16 14.21 -1.75
N ILE A 78 1.71 13.50 -2.73
CA ILE A 78 1.04 12.43 -3.48
C ILE A 78 1.59 11.08 -3.05
N GLY A 79 0.70 10.16 -2.70
CA GLY A 79 1.05 8.79 -2.35
C GLY A 79 1.45 7.95 -3.57
N SER A 80 2.04 6.78 -3.32
CA SER A 80 2.36 5.80 -4.38
C SER A 80 1.13 5.27 -5.13
N CYS A 81 -0.08 5.55 -4.63
CA CYS A 81 -1.36 5.25 -5.28
C CYS A 81 -1.81 6.35 -6.26
N GLY A 82 -1.06 7.45 -6.41
CA GLY A 82 -1.41 8.58 -7.27
C GLY A 82 -2.43 9.55 -6.67
N ARG A 83 -2.87 9.34 -5.42
CA ARG A 83 -3.79 10.23 -4.69
C ARG A 83 -3.05 11.03 -3.64
N GLU A 84 -3.65 12.12 -3.18
CA GLU A 84 -3.15 12.86 -2.02
C GLU A 84 -2.99 11.95 -0.79
N LEU A 85 -2.07 12.31 0.09
CA LEU A 85 -1.80 11.50 1.27
C LEU A 85 -3.06 11.43 2.17
N CYS A 86 -3.45 10.22 2.56
CA CYS A 86 -4.59 10.00 3.46
C CYS A 86 -4.44 10.79 4.77
N CYS A 87 -3.21 10.90 5.29
CA CYS A 87 -2.92 11.62 6.52
C CYS A 87 -3.02 13.14 6.37
N SER A 88 -2.92 13.71 5.19
CA SER A 88 -3.08 15.14 4.95
C SER A 88 -4.52 15.55 4.60
N THR A 89 -5.38 14.59 4.26
CA THR A 89 -6.76 14.86 3.82
C THR A 89 -7.80 14.46 4.86
N TRP A 90 -8.08 13.18 4.99
CA TRP A 90 -9.24 12.69 5.76
C TRP A 90 -8.87 11.83 7.00
N LEU A 91 -7.66 11.24 7.01
CA LEU A 91 -7.24 10.37 8.11
C LEU A 91 -6.66 11.20 9.26
N THR A 92 -7.35 11.25 10.37
CA THR A 92 -6.94 12.00 11.58
C THR A 92 -6.33 11.11 12.67
N ASP A 93 -6.69 9.82 12.69
CA ASP A 93 -6.18 8.87 13.68
C ASP A 93 -4.98 8.10 13.13
N PHE A 94 -3.81 8.35 13.71
CA PHE A 94 -2.54 7.77 13.27
C PHE A 94 -2.14 6.53 14.07
N ARG A 95 -2.97 5.50 14.02
CA ARG A 95 -2.66 4.22 14.68
C ARG A 95 -1.40 3.57 14.12
N SER A 96 -0.73 2.81 14.96
CA SER A 96 0.41 2.00 14.54
C SER A 96 -0.04 0.89 13.59
N VAL A 97 0.62 0.78 12.43
CA VAL A 97 0.34 -0.25 11.43
C VAL A 97 1.33 -1.39 11.61
N THR A 98 0.83 -2.61 11.67
CA THR A 98 1.64 -3.83 11.78
C THR A 98 1.76 -4.55 10.44
N THR A 99 2.79 -5.39 10.31
CA THR A 99 2.96 -6.25 9.13
C THR A 99 1.86 -7.30 8.99
N SER A 100 1.14 -7.60 10.07
CA SER A 100 -0.03 -8.48 10.05
C SER A 100 -1.10 -7.97 9.09
N ALA A 101 -1.33 -6.65 9.06
CA ALA A 101 -2.29 -6.04 8.14
C ALA A 101 -1.96 -6.35 6.66
N ALA A 102 -0.68 -6.32 6.29
CA ALA A 102 -0.24 -6.68 4.94
C ALA A 102 -0.43 -8.18 4.65
N ARG A 103 -0.24 -9.05 5.65
CA ARG A 103 -0.48 -10.50 5.51
C ARG A 103 -1.95 -10.82 5.27
N TYR A 104 -2.86 -10.22 6.02
CA TYR A 104 -4.31 -10.39 5.78
C TYR A 104 -4.73 -9.96 4.38
N GLN A 105 -4.08 -8.93 3.84
CA GLN A 105 -4.33 -8.44 2.49
C GLN A 105 -3.55 -9.21 1.40
N GLN A 106 -2.86 -10.29 1.76
CA GLN A 106 -2.08 -11.14 0.84
C GLN A 106 -0.98 -10.36 0.07
N LEU A 107 -0.47 -9.28 0.67
CA LEU A 107 0.58 -8.47 0.07
C LEU A 107 1.97 -9.04 0.36
N SER A 108 2.87 -8.93 -0.61
CA SER A 108 4.27 -9.27 -0.40
C SER A 108 4.91 -8.36 0.65
N LEU A 109 5.67 -8.93 1.58
CA LEU A 109 6.33 -8.19 2.66
C LEU A 109 7.57 -7.43 2.18
N ASN A 110 7.44 -6.70 1.07
CA ASN A 110 8.50 -5.83 0.56
C ASN A 110 8.39 -4.45 1.23
N PRO A 111 9.39 -4.03 2.04
CA PRO A 111 9.35 -2.74 2.73
C PRO A 111 9.14 -1.55 1.80
N GLN A 112 9.75 -1.54 0.63
CA GLN A 112 9.63 -0.46 -0.36
C GLN A 112 8.19 -0.30 -0.87
N LYS A 113 7.46 -1.41 -1.05
CA LYS A 113 6.06 -1.39 -1.49
C LYS A 113 5.09 -1.05 -0.35
N LEU A 114 5.43 -1.43 0.87
CA LEU A 114 4.58 -1.23 2.05
C LEU A 114 4.81 0.10 2.76
N ALA A 115 5.96 0.76 2.57
CA ALA A 115 6.26 2.04 3.19
C ALA A 115 5.49 3.19 2.53
N GLY A 116 5.01 4.09 3.38
CA GLY A 116 4.48 5.38 2.96
C GLY A 116 5.58 6.44 2.83
N GLN A 117 5.24 7.66 2.41
CA GLN A 117 6.18 8.78 2.30
C GLN A 117 6.81 9.17 3.65
N CYS A 118 6.10 8.93 4.75
CA CYS A 118 6.61 9.15 6.11
C CYS A 118 7.63 8.09 6.57
N GLY A 119 8.01 7.12 5.75
CA GLY A 119 8.90 6.01 6.13
C GLY A 119 8.28 4.95 7.04
N LYS A 120 7.03 5.14 7.50
CA LYS A 120 6.26 4.13 8.25
C LYS A 120 5.40 3.30 7.28
N LEU A 121 4.86 2.17 7.75
CA LEU A 121 3.93 1.39 6.94
C LEU A 121 2.71 2.23 6.53
N LYS A 122 2.20 2.00 5.32
CA LYS A 122 1.05 2.74 4.78
C LYS A 122 -0.17 2.64 5.69
N CYS A 123 -0.78 3.76 6.02
CA CYS A 123 -1.96 3.81 6.88
C CYS A 123 -3.20 3.18 6.25
N CYS A 124 -3.32 3.15 4.91
CA CYS A 124 -4.41 2.47 4.21
C CYS A 124 -4.45 0.96 4.53
N LEU A 125 -3.31 0.32 4.81
CA LEU A 125 -3.27 -1.08 5.21
C LEU A 125 -4.10 -1.36 6.48
N ASN A 126 -4.07 -0.42 7.43
CA ASN A 126 -4.82 -0.57 8.67
C ASN A 126 -6.28 -0.15 8.51
N TYR A 127 -6.53 0.84 7.65
CA TYR A 127 -7.88 1.32 7.37
C TYR A 127 -8.75 0.26 6.66
N GLU A 128 -8.16 -0.45 5.72
CA GLU A 128 -8.85 -1.50 4.96
C GLU A 128 -8.89 -2.86 5.67
N LEU A 129 -8.15 -3.01 6.80
CA LEU A 129 -7.93 -4.30 7.45
C LEU A 129 -9.24 -4.99 7.86
N ASP A 130 -10.19 -4.26 8.41
CA ASP A 130 -11.44 -4.81 8.91
C ASP A 130 -12.28 -5.42 7.77
N PHE A 131 -12.31 -4.77 6.61
CA PHE A 131 -12.98 -5.29 5.40
C PHE A 131 -12.36 -6.60 4.91
N TYR A 132 -11.02 -6.68 4.91
CA TYR A 132 -10.34 -7.90 4.53
C TYR A 132 -10.56 -9.03 5.54
N GLN A 133 -10.56 -8.71 6.83
CA GLN A 133 -10.84 -9.69 7.87
C GLN A 133 -12.28 -10.23 7.79
N GLU A 134 -13.25 -9.36 7.51
CA GLU A 134 -14.63 -9.76 7.31
C GLU A 134 -14.77 -10.67 6.09
N ALA A 135 -14.22 -10.25 4.96
CA ALA A 135 -14.24 -11.05 3.75
C ALA A 135 -13.55 -12.42 3.91
N LEU A 136 -12.48 -12.50 4.71
CA LEU A 136 -11.76 -13.74 4.96
C LEU A 136 -12.51 -14.74 5.87
N LYS A 137 -13.52 -14.31 6.62
CA LYS A 137 -14.31 -15.21 7.48
C LYS A 137 -14.98 -16.32 6.69
N ASP A 138 -15.39 -16.03 5.46
CA ASP A 138 -16.05 -16.98 4.58
C ASP A 138 -15.08 -17.95 3.91
N PHE A 139 -13.81 -17.63 3.88
CA PHE A 139 -12.80 -18.45 3.21
C PHE A 139 -12.28 -19.59 4.09
N PRO A 140 -11.94 -20.74 3.50
CA PRO A 140 -11.20 -21.77 4.19
C PRO A 140 -9.79 -21.26 4.58
N LYS A 141 -9.21 -21.87 5.61
CA LYS A 141 -7.87 -21.48 6.09
C LYS A 141 -6.83 -21.58 4.95
N SER A 142 -5.88 -20.65 4.92
CA SER A 142 -4.82 -20.63 3.90
C SER A 142 -3.97 -21.91 3.85
N ASN A 143 -3.91 -22.67 4.94
CA ASN A 143 -3.20 -23.94 5.02
C ASN A 143 -4.07 -25.15 4.63
N THR A 144 -5.21 -24.91 3.99
CA THR A 144 -6.13 -25.98 3.58
C THR A 144 -5.47 -26.89 2.55
N LYS A 145 -5.59 -28.20 2.80
CA LYS A 145 -5.12 -29.26 1.93
C LYS A 145 -6.32 -29.99 1.37
N LEU A 146 -6.29 -30.30 0.10
CA LEU A 146 -7.30 -31.12 -0.56
C LEU A 146 -6.71 -32.50 -0.90
N LEU A 147 -7.45 -33.54 -0.54
CA LEU A 147 -7.12 -34.93 -0.87
C LEU A 147 -7.81 -35.28 -2.18
N THR A 148 -7.01 -35.50 -3.21
CA THR A 148 -7.51 -35.91 -4.54
C THR A 148 -6.95 -37.26 -4.93
N GLU A 149 -7.50 -37.90 -5.95
CA GLU A 149 -6.96 -39.17 -6.49
C GLU A 149 -5.52 -38.99 -7.02
N LYS A 150 -5.22 -37.86 -7.65
CA LYS A 150 -3.87 -37.52 -8.15
C LYS A 150 -2.87 -37.16 -7.05
N GLY A 151 -3.31 -36.99 -5.80
CA GLY A 151 -2.45 -36.68 -4.66
C GLY A 151 -2.94 -35.49 -3.84
N LEU A 152 -2.07 -35.01 -2.97
CA LEU A 152 -2.33 -33.85 -2.11
C LEU A 152 -2.17 -32.54 -2.89
N ALA A 153 -3.16 -31.68 -2.78
CA ALA A 153 -3.10 -30.32 -3.30
C ALA A 153 -3.09 -29.29 -2.17
N TYR A 154 -2.32 -28.23 -2.37
CA TYR A 154 -2.11 -27.15 -1.39
C TYR A 154 -2.61 -25.83 -1.93
N CYS A 155 -3.24 -25.03 -1.07
CA CYS A 155 -3.60 -23.66 -1.41
C CYS A 155 -2.34 -22.78 -1.45
N GLN A 156 -2.07 -22.13 -2.58
CA GLN A 156 -0.93 -21.24 -2.77
C GLN A 156 -1.33 -19.77 -2.68
N LYS A 157 -2.51 -19.43 -3.19
CA LYS A 157 -2.98 -18.05 -3.25
C LYS A 157 -4.48 -17.99 -3.07
N ILE A 158 -4.93 -16.94 -2.39
CA ILE A 158 -6.35 -16.61 -2.24
C ILE A 158 -6.58 -15.27 -2.92
N ASP A 159 -7.57 -15.19 -3.79
CA ASP A 159 -8.06 -13.92 -4.33
C ASP A 159 -9.40 -13.61 -3.65
N ILE A 160 -9.34 -12.70 -2.69
CA ILE A 160 -10.47 -12.38 -1.82
C ILE A 160 -11.61 -11.74 -2.60
N PHE A 161 -11.28 -10.83 -3.53
CA PHE A 161 -12.27 -10.08 -4.30
C PHE A 161 -12.96 -10.92 -5.36
N LYS A 162 -12.23 -11.81 -6.02
CA LYS A 162 -12.77 -12.74 -7.02
C LYS A 162 -13.39 -13.99 -6.40
N LYS A 163 -13.33 -14.14 -5.07
CA LYS A 163 -13.76 -15.34 -4.33
C LYS A 163 -13.20 -16.64 -4.92
N THR A 164 -11.91 -16.63 -5.25
CA THR A 164 -11.22 -17.76 -5.85
C THR A 164 -9.96 -18.14 -5.09
N LEU A 165 -9.67 -19.45 -5.08
CA LEU A 165 -8.47 -20.01 -4.48
C LEU A 165 -7.66 -20.72 -5.56
N TRP A 166 -6.35 -20.63 -5.43
CA TRP A 166 -5.41 -21.28 -6.35
C TRP A 166 -4.77 -22.46 -5.63
N PHE A 167 -4.98 -23.65 -6.19
CA PHE A 167 -4.42 -24.90 -5.69
C PHE A 167 -3.37 -25.45 -6.63
N VAL A 168 -2.40 -26.15 -6.05
CA VAL A 168 -1.29 -26.77 -6.76
C VAL A 168 -1.08 -28.17 -6.19
N TYR A 169 -0.88 -29.16 -7.05
CA TYR A 169 -0.52 -30.50 -6.62
C TYR A 169 0.90 -30.55 -6.05
N LYS A 170 1.14 -31.37 -5.06
CA LYS A 170 2.47 -31.54 -4.47
C LYS A 170 3.50 -31.99 -5.51
N ASN A 171 3.08 -32.81 -6.48
CA ASN A 171 3.93 -33.39 -7.50
C ASN A 171 4.04 -32.53 -8.76
N ASP A 172 3.19 -31.53 -8.92
CA ASP A 172 3.17 -30.63 -10.09
C ASP A 172 2.99 -29.19 -9.63
N SER A 173 4.13 -28.55 -9.37
CA SER A 173 4.17 -27.16 -8.88
C SER A 173 3.96 -26.11 -9.98
N ILE A 174 3.87 -26.52 -11.24
CA ILE A 174 3.79 -25.62 -12.40
C ILE A 174 2.34 -25.25 -12.69
N ASN A 175 1.45 -26.25 -12.64
CA ASN A 175 0.06 -26.07 -13.02
C ASN A 175 -0.79 -25.59 -11.85
N TRP A 176 -1.34 -24.39 -11.97
CA TRP A 176 -2.15 -23.74 -10.96
C TRP A 176 -3.64 -23.87 -11.33
N HIS A 177 -4.43 -24.44 -10.44
CA HIS A 177 -5.87 -24.65 -10.62
C HIS A 177 -6.64 -23.58 -9.86
N LYS A 178 -7.38 -22.75 -10.60
CA LYS A 178 -8.22 -21.67 -10.06
C LYS A 178 -9.62 -22.21 -9.77
N ILE A 179 -10.00 -22.24 -8.52
CA ILE A 179 -11.25 -22.86 -8.07
C ILE A 179 -12.07 -21.82 -7.28
N SER A 180 -13.39 -21.81 -7.45
CA SER A 180 -14.27 -20.94 -6.68
C SER A 180 -14.33 -21.37 -5.21
N GLU A 181 -14.56 -20.42 -4.32
CA GLU A 181 -14.72 -20.64 -2.89
C GLU A 181 -15.80 -21.71 -2.59
N GLU A 182 -16.93 -21.63 -3.30
CA GLU A 182 -18.05 -22.56 -3.13
C GLU A 182 -17.65 -24.00 -3.45
N ASN A 183 -16.91 -24.20 -4.54
CA ASN A 183 -16.43 -25.53 -4.94
C ASN A 183 -15.40 -26.06 -3.93
N VAL A 184 -14.51 -25.20 -3.43
CA VAL A 184 -13.57 -25.61 -2.38
C VAL A 184 -14.30 -26.03 -1.11
N LYS A 185 -15.37 -25.33 -0.71
CA LYS A 185 -16.19 -25.73 0.44
C LYS A 185 -16.88 -27.08 0.23
N LYS A 186 -17.37 -27.37 -0.99
CA LYS A 186 -17.92 -28.68 -1.34
C LYS A 186 -16.86 -29.79 -1.26
N MET A 187 -15.69 -29.53 -1.85
CA MET A 187 -14.54 -30.44 -1.81
C MET A 187 -14.09 -30.76 -0.38
N LEU A 188 -14.06 -29.75 0.49
CA LEU A 188 -13.71 -29.95 1.90
C LEU A 188 -14.74 -30.84 2.63
N LYS A 189 -16.02 -30.70 2.33
CA LYS A 189 -17.07 -31.57 2.89
C LYS A 189 -16.89 -33.02 2.44
N ILE A 190 -16.58 -33.25 1.16
CA ILE A 190 -16.29 -34.58 0.61
C ILE A 190 -15.05 -35.18 1.30
N ASN A 191 -13.99 -34.44 1.45
CA ASN A 191 -12.80 -34.91 2.16
C ASN A 191 -13.06 -35.19 3.64
N GLN A 192 -13.97 -34.45 4.29
CA GLN A 192 -14.39 -34.72 5.68
C GLN A 192 -15.20 -36.02 5.82
N SER A 193 -15.95 -36.41 4.79
CA SER A 193 -16.65 -37.73 4.75
C SER A 193 -15.69 -38.89 4.46
N GLY A 194 -14.41 -38.62 4.22
CA GLY A 194 -13.38 -39.63 3.97
C GLY A 194 -13.24 -40.02 2.49
N GLU A 195 -14.00 -39.40 1.60
CA GLU A 195 -13.91 -39.61 0.17
C GLU A 195 -12.82 -38.73 -0.46
N LYS A 196 -12.17 -39.26 -1.49
CA LYS A 196 -11.21 -38.48 -2.29
C LYS A 196 -11.93 -37.77 -3.42
N ILE A 197 -11.44 -36.62 -3.75
CA ILE A 197 -11.94 -35.82 -4.88
C ILE A 197 -11.27 -36.34 -6.16
N ASP A 198 -12.01 -36.45 -7.27
CA ASP A 198 -11.47 -36.86 -8.56
C ASP A 198 -10.30 -35.95 -8.97
N ASN A 199 -10.52 -34.98 -9.82
CA ASN A 199 -9.48 -34.11 -10.33
C ASN A 199 -9.81 -32.65 -10.04
N LEU A 200 -8.77 -31.80 -9.78
CA LEU A 200 -8.97 -30.35 -9.65
C LEU A 200 -9.33 -29.66 -10.96
N GLU A 201 -8.99 -30.29 -12.07
CA GLU A 201 -9.21 -29.78 -13.43
C GLU A 201 -10.71 -29.58 -13.72
N ASP A 202 -11.55 -30.50 -13.25
CA ASP A 202 -13.00 -30.49 -13.47
C ASP A 202 -13.70 -29.33 -12.76
N TYR A 203 -13.07 -28.79 -11.70
CA TYR A 203 -13.56 -27.66 -10.91
C TYR A 203 -12.85 -26.35 -11.22
N THR A 204 -11.89 -26.38 -12.16
CA THR A 204 -11.11 -25.20 -12.53
C THR A 204 -11.97 -24.24 -13.36
N ILE A 205 -12.01 -22.97 -12.94
CA ILE A 205 -12.67 -21.93 -13.72
C ILE A 205 -11.80 -21.66 -14.94
N SER A 206 -12.26 -22.08 -16.13
CA SER A 206 -11.66 -21.64 -17.39
C SER A 206 -11.88 -20.13 -17.52
N GLU A 207 -10.80 -19.36 -17.57
CA GLU A 207 -10.91 -17.96 -17.95
C GLU A 207 -11.35 -17.93 -19.41
N ILE A 208 -12.59 -17.50 -19.63
CA ILE A 208 -13.00 -17.08 -20.96
C ILE A 208 -12.15 -15.83 -21.21
N THR A 209 -11.07 -16.01 -21.97
CA THR A 209 -10.32 -14.89 -22.55
C THR A 209 -11.18 -14.26 -23.63
N GLY A 210 -12.25 -13.60 -23.23
CA GLY A 210 -12.90 -12.64 -24.08
C GLY A 210 -11.89 -11.51 -24.30
N ASP A 211 -11.53 -11.27 -25.56
CA ASP A 211 -10.81 -10.06 -25.93
C ASP A 211 -11.60 -8.88 -25.37
N VAL A 212 -11.09 -8.31 -24.29
CA VAL A 212 -11.64 -7.05 -23.75
C VAL A 212 -11.23 -5.99 -24.75
N ASN A 213 -12.08 -5.76 -25.73
CA ASN A 213 -11.97 -4.60 -26.59
C ASN A 213 -12.18 -3.37 -25.71
N PHE A 214 -11.08 -2.74 -25.33
CA PHE A 214 -11.12 -1.41 -24.73
C PHE A 214 -11.54 -0.42 -25.82
N GLU A 215 -12.84 -0.18 -25.95
CA GLU A 215 -13.32 0.93 -26.76
C GLU A 215 -12.82 2.22 -26.13
N ASN A 216 -12.20 3.06 -26.95
CA ASN A 216 -11.73 4.37 -26.52
C ASN A 216 -12.91 5.18 -25.99
N VAL A 217 -12.95 5.40 -24.70
CA VAL A 217 -13.98 6.22 -24.06
C VAL A 217 -13.77 7.67 -24.46
N VAL A 218 -14.72 8.18 -25.23
CA VAL A 218 -14.92 9.61 -25.54
C VAL A 218 -13.64 10.42 -25.86
N GLY A 219 -13.31 10.51 -27.14
CA GLY A 219 -12.44 11.56 -27.67
C GLY A 219 -10.94 11.41 -27.42
N GLN A 220 -10.48 10.28 -26.90
CA GLN A 220 -9.05 10.00 -26.82
C GLN A 220 -8.55 9.36 -28.11
N ASP A 221 -7.64 10.04 -28.78
CA ASP A 221 -6.94 9.51 -29.93
C ASP A 221 -6.11 8.27 -29.56
N SER A 222 -6.10 7.27 -30.46
CA SER A 222 -5.28 6.07 -30.30
C SER A 222 -3.80 6.44 -30.13
N LEU A 223 -3.12 5.82 -29.14
CA LEU A 223 -1.67 5.98 -28.93
C LEU A 223 -0.85 5.61 -30.18
N THR A 224 -1.40 4.80 -31.09
CA THR A 224 -0.77 4.32 -32.32
C THR A 224 -1.11 5.15 -33.55
N ARG A 225 -1.77 6.31 -33.41
CA ARG A 225 -2.21 7.13 -34.55
C ARG A 225 -1.06 7.61 -35.45
N PHE A 226 0.14 7.73 -34.90
CA PHE A 226 1.34 8.12 -35.63
C PHE A 226 2.14 6.93 -36.18
N ASP A 227 1.76 5.70 -35.88
CA ASP A 227 2.43 4.52 -36.38
C ASP A 227 2.07 4.28 -37.83
N LYS A 228 3.05 4.38 -38.73
CA LYS A 228 2.86 4.05 -40.14
C LYS A 228 2.58 2.56 -40.27
N LYS A 229 1.35 2.20 -40.74
CA LYS A 229 1.00 0.80 -41.03
C LYS A 229 2.03 0.23 -42.02
N LYS A 230 2.88 -0.70 -41.57
CA LYS A 230 3.80 -1.44 -42.46
C LYS A 230 2.96 -2.23 -43.47
N LYS A 231 2.99 -1.84 -44.77
CA LYS A 231 2.39 -2.62 -45.85
C LYS A 231 3.06 -4.01 -45.86
N LYS A 232 2.29 -5.06 -45.60
CA LYS A 232 2.75 -6.45 -45.80
C LYS A 232 3.15 -6.59 -47.26
N ARG A 233 4.45 -6.80 -47.57
CA ARG A 233 4.94 -7.20 -48.87
C ARG A 233 4.32 -8.55 -49.23
N LYS A 234 3.46 -8.59 -50.25
CA LYS A 234 3.00 -9.86 -50.84
C LYS A 234 4.20 -10.48 -51.56
N PHE A 235 4.64 -11.61 -51.07
CA PHE A 235 5.60 -12.45 -51.77
C PHE A 235 4.89 -13.03 -53.00
N SER A 236 5.24 -12.55 -54.18
CA SER A 236 4.88 -13.15 -55.48
C SER A 236 5.70 -14.43 -55.61
N LYS A 237 5.04 -15.59 -55.59
CA LYS A 237 5.68 -16.83 -56.06
C LYS A 237 5.88 -16.69 -57.57
N ARG A 238 7.13 -16.59 -58.02
CA ARG A 238 7.48 -16.85 -59.43
C ARG A 238 7.48 -18.37 -59.65
N ILE A 239 6.68 -18.82 -60.61
CA ILE A 239 6.69 -20.15 -61.24
C ILE A 239 7.95 -20.24 -62.10
#